data_718f46a672f6896a779b97c234b33168
#
_entry.id   718f46a672f6896a779b97c234b33168
#
_cell.length_a   1.000
_cell.length_b   1.000
_cell.length_c   1.000
_cell.angle_alpha   90.00
_cell.angle_beta   90.00
_cell.angle_gamma   90.00
#
_symmetry.space_group_name_H-M   'P 1'
#
loop_
_entity.id
_entity.type
_entity.pdbx_description
1 polymer ?
#
loop_
_entity_poly.entity_id
_entity_poly.type
_entity_poly.pdbx_seq_one_letter_code
_entity_poly.pdbx_strand_id
1 'polypeptide(L)'
;MRKKVMAAVLTAAMVASVSAMPQMVAAADDEFKIGLITDVGGVNDGSFNQSAWEGLEKAGEELGVEVNYLESATDADYQPNMETFVDEDYDLIISVGYMLADATREAAEANPDTKFAIIDDSSIDLPNVTSLMFKAEQASYLVGYVAGLTTKTNNIGFVVGMTNETMNQFGYGYCAGAIDANPDITVQQ
;
A
#
# COMPACT_ATOMS: atom_id res chain seq x y z
N MET A 1 4.47 -54.99 58.57
CA MET A 1 3.74 -53.74 58.17
C MET A 1 4.63 -52.61 57.71
N ARG A 2 5.88 -52.43 58.14
CA ARG A 2 6.77 -51.30 57.73
C ARG A 2 7.28 -51.33 56.26
N LYS A 3 7.39 -52.54 55.63
CA LYS A 3 7.87 -52.64 54.24
C LYS A 3 6.82 -52.32 53.15
N LYS A 4 5.53 -52.38 53.49
CA LYS A 4 4.44 -52.04 52.53
C LYS A 4 4.13 -50.56 52.51
N VAL A 5 4.45 -49.84 53.58
CA VAL A 5 4.25 -48.39 53.65
C VAL A 5 5.35 -47.62 52.90
N MET A 6 6.58 -48.15 52.87
CA MET A 6 7.69 -47.55 52.11
C MET A 6 7.52 -47.67 50.59
N ALA A 7 6.87 -48.73 50.11
CA ALA A 7 6.62 -48.88 48.64
C ALA A 7 5.54 -47.94 48.13
N ALA A 8 4.54 -47.58 48.96
CA ALA A 8 3.48 -46.64 48.58
C ALA A 8 3.94 -45.21 48.57
N VAL A 9 4.94 -44.81 49.36
CA VAL A 9 5.49 -43.44 49.39
C VAL A 9 6.43 -43.16 48.23
N LEU A 10 7.18 -44.19 47.74
CA LEU A 10 8.05 -44.03 46.55
C LEU A 10 7.25 -43.95 45.24
N THR A 11 6.07 -44.59 45.14
CA THR A 11 5.23 -44.52 43.95
C THR A 11 4.51 -43.20 43.81
N ALA A 12 4.17 -42.55 44.96
CA ALA A 12 3.53 -41.22 44.95
C ALA A 12 4.51 -40.10 44.59
N ALA A 13 5.82 -40.26 44.83
CA ALA A 13 6.84 -39.26 44.52
C ALA A 13 7.24 -39.25 43.01
N MET A 14 6.99 -40.34 42.26
CA MET A 14 7.31 -40.39 40.83
C MET A 14 6.17 -39.87 39.92
N VAL A 15 4.96 -39.74 40.41
CA VAL A 15 3.82 -39.20 39.63
C VAL A 15 3.71 -37.69 39.70
N ALA A 16 4.37 -37.06 40.70
CA ALA A 16 4.33 -35.57 40.87
C ALA A 16 5.39 -34.81 40.09
N SER A 17 6.31 -35.52 39.37
CA SER A 17 7.42 -34.86 38.66
C SER A 17 7.19 -34.70 37.13
N VAL A 18 6.03 -35.11 36.61
CA VAL A 18 5.74 -35.05 35.17
C VAL A 18 4.87 -33.84 34.77
N SER A 19 4.43 -33.01 35.72
CA SER A 19 3.47 -31.92 35.45
C SER A 19 4.04 -30.50 35.47
N ALA A 20 5.36 -30.35 35.27
CA ALA A 20 5.96 -29.02 35.12
C ALA A 20 6.94 -28.98 33.93
N MET A 21 6.49 -29.47 32.77
CA MET A 21 7.06 -28.92 31.54
C MET A 21 6.41 -27.54 31.35
N PRO A 22 7.20 -26.45 31.28
CA PRO A 22 6.64 -25.22 30.76
C PRO A 22 6.14 -25.55 29.36
N GLN A 23 4.83 -25.45 29.13
CA GLN A 23 4.33 -25.26 27.80
C GLN A 23 5.01 -23.96 27.32
N MET A 24 6.01 -24.09 26.45
CA MET A 24 6.33 -23.03 25.53
C MET A 24 5.04 -22.85 24.73
N VAL A 25 4.23 -21.88 25.11
CA VAL A 25 3.32 -21.23 24.21
C VAL A 25 4.29 -20.70 23.14
N ALA A 26 4.39 -21.39 22.00
CA ALA A 26 4.89 -20.73 20.81
C ALA A 26 4.00 -19.48 20.73
N ALA A 27 4.60 -18.29 20.85
CA ALA A 27 3.97 -17.10 20.33
C ALA A 27 3.61 -17.53 18.89
N ALA A 28 2.34 -17.48 18.54
CA ALA A 28 1.99 -17.44 17.13
C ALA A 28 2.83 -16.27 16.62
N ASP A 29 3.72 -16.50 15.67
CA ASP A 29 4.27 -15.44 14.89
C ASP A 29 3.01 -14.79 14.27
N ASP A 30 2.65 -13.60 14.76
CA ASP A 30 1.58 -12.83 14.17
C ASP A 30 2.05 -12.58 12.73
N GLU A 31 1.35 -13.18 11.78
CA GLU A 31 1.65 -13.06 10.37
C GLU A 31 1.48 -11.59 10.00
N PHE A 32 2.53 -10.97 9.43
CA PHE A 32 2.51 -9.56 9.05
C PHE A 32 1.45 -9.34 7.97
N LYS A 33 0.50 -8.43 8.21
CA LYS A 33 -0.64 -8.19 7.33
C LYS A 33 -0.52 -6.86 6.59
N ILE A 34 -0.75 -6.89 5.28
CA ILE A 34 -0.73 -5.69 4.44
C ILE A 34 -2.08 -5.54 3.72
N GLY A 35 -2.76 -4.44 3.96
CA GLY A 35 -4.00 -4.06 3.28
C GLY A 35 -3.74 -3.05 2.16
N LEU A 36 -4.46 -3.16 1.04
CA LEU A 36 -4.43 -2.22 -0.06
C LEU A 36 -5.84 -1.66 -0.29
N ILE A 37 -5.97 -0.34 -0.40
CA ILE A 37 -7.24 0.33 -0.69
C ILE A 37 -7.12 1.03 -2.04
N THR A 38 -8.03 0.68 -2.95
CA THR A 38 -8.09 1.30 -4.27
C THR A 38 -8.98 2.54 -4.25
N ASP A 39 -8.78 3.41 -5.24
CA ASP A 39 -9.79 4.39 -5.60
C ASP A 39 -10.99 3.74 -6.32
N VAL A 40 -11.86 4.56 -6.90
CA VAL A 40 -13.08 4.10 -7.59
C VAL A 40 -12.83 3.28 -8.86
N GLY A 41 -11.58 3.14 -9.30
CA GLY A 41 -11.20 2.31 -10.44
C GLY A 41 -11.18 0.82 -10.14
N GLY A 42 -11.00 0.44 -8.86
CA GLY A 42 -10.88 -0.96 -8.43
C GLY A 42 -9.64 -1.67 -8.97
N VAL A 43 -9.38 -2.89 -8.49
CA VAL A 43 -8.15 -3.67 -8.81
C VAL A 43 -8.10 -4.20 -10.24
N ASN A 44 -9.20 -4.15 -10.99
CA ASN A 44 -9.28 -4.64 -12.36
C ASN A 44 -9.32 -3.50 -13.41
N ASP A 45 -8.71 -2.35 -13.09
CA ASP A 45 -8.68 -1.18 -13.98
C ASP A 45 -7.75 -1.33 -15.20
N GLY A 46 -7.02 -2.42 -15.28
CA GLY A 46 -6.02 -2.67 -16.34
C GLY A 46 -4.83 -1.72 -16.28
N SER A 47 -4.62 -1.00 -15.17
CA SER A 47 -3.68 0.10 -15.05
C SER A 47 -3.12 0.26 -13.63
N PHE A 48 -3.45 1.37 -12.99
CA PHE A 48 -2.81 1.90 -11.78
C PHE A 48 -3.11 1.04 -10.54
N ASN A 49 -4.39 0.82 -10.22
CA ASN A 49 -4.77 0.00 -9.07
C ASN A 49 -4.37 -1.47 -9.27
N GLN A 50 -4.59 -2.02 -10.48
CA GLN A 50 -4.19 -3.38 -10.78
C GLN A 50 -2.68 -3.59 -10.61
N SER A 51 -1.85 -2.65 -11.11
CA SER A 51 -0.39 -2.75 -10.96
C SER A 51 0.06 -2.71 -9.51
N ALA A 52 -0.61 -1.93 -8.65
CA ALA A 52 -0.32 -1.88 -7.23
C ALA A 52 -0.70 -3.20 -6.55
N TRP A 53 -1.86 -3.75 -6.87
CA TRP A 53 -2.31 -5.04 -6.33
C TRP A 53 -1.42 -6.20 -6.76
N GLU A 54 -1.08 -6.32 -8.05
CA GLU A 54 -0.16 -7.35 -8.56
C GLU A 54 1.21 -7.29 -7.87
N GLY A 55 1.69 -6.08 -7.58
CA GLY A 55 2.91 -5.87 -6.80
C GLY A 55 2.80 -6.38 -5.37
N LEU A 56 1.65 -6.16 -4.72
CA LEU A 56 1.40 -6.62 -3.36
C LEU A 56 1.19 -8.15 -3.29
N GLU A 57 0.47 -8.76 -4.25
CA GLU A 57 0.35 -10.22 -4.36
C GLU A 57 1.73 -10.88 -4.46
N LYS A 58 2.59 -10.31 -5.32
CA LYS A 58 3.96 -10.79 -5.46
C LYS A 58 4.76 -10.66 -4.16
N ALA A 59 4.59 -9.57 -3.41
CA ALA A 59 5.23 -9.41 -2.11
C ALA A 59 4.72 -10.47 -1.11
N GLY A 60 3.42 -10.77 -1.10
CA GLY A 60 2.84 -11.85 -0.31
C GLY A 60 3.47 -13.21 -0.62
N GLU A 61 3.60 -13.54 -1.92
CA GLU A 61 4.23 -14.79 -2.35
C GLU A 61 5.72 -14.89 -1.99
N GLU A 62 6.48 -13.79 -2.16
CA GLU A 62 7.94 -13.79 -1.96
C GLU A 62 8.34 -13.65 -0.48
N LEU A 63 7.56 -12.95 0.34
CA LEU A 63 7.88 -12.64 1.72
C LEU A 63 7.09 -13.47 2.73
N GLY A 64 6.03 -14.16 2.30
CA GLY A 64 5.15 -14.95 3.17
C GLY A 64 4.33 -14.08 4.12
N VAL A 65 3.88 -12.91 3.65
CA VAL A 65 3.02 -11.99 4.40
C VAL A 65 1.57 -12.12 3.93
N GLU A 66 0.61 -11.90 4.83
CA GLU A 66 -0.79 -11.87 4.46
C GLU A 66 -1.10 -10.58 3.69
N VAL A 67 -1.77 -10.69 2.54
CA VAL A 67 -2.14 -9.54 1.72
C VAL A 67 -3.63 -9.58 1.38
N ASN A 68 -4.28 -8.42 1.42
CA ASN A 68 -5.68 -8.28 1.06
C ASN A 68 -5.94 -6.90 0.46
N TYR A 69 -7.08 -6.72 -0.21
CA TYR A 69 -7.49 -5.41 -0.72
C TYR A 69 -8.96 -5.11 -0.45
N LEU A 70 -9.29 -3.82 -0.41
CA LEU A 70 -10.65 -3.31 -0.41
C LEU A 70 -10.81 -2.32 -1.57
N GLU A 71 -11.85 -2.52 -2.37
CA GLU A 71 -12.23 -1.60 -3.43
C GLU A 71 -13.18 -0.53 -2.91
N SER A 72 -13.04 0.67 -3.44
CA SER A 72 -13.94 1.79 -3.13
C SER A 72 -14.84 2.07 -4.32
N ALA A 73 -16.15 2.01 -4.14
CA ALA A 73 -17.12 2.34 -5.19
C ALA A 73 -17.31 3.87 -5.33
N THR A 74 -17.09 4.59 -4.24
CA THR A 74 -17.16 6.06 -4.13
C THR A 74 -16.12 6.57 -3.14
N ASP A 75 -15.84 7.86 -3.16
CA ASP A 75 -14.94 8.54 -2.19
C ASP A 75 -15.44 8.37 -0.73
N ALA A 76 -16.74 8.17 -0.53
CA ALA A 76 -17.32 7.93 0.79
C ALA A 76 -16.90 6.57 1.40
N ASP A 77 -16.36 5.66 0.57
CA ASP A 77 -15.91 4.35 1.02
C ASP A 77 -14.45 4.38 1.52
N TYR A 78 -13.67 5.43 1.23
CA TYR A 78 -12.25 5.50 1.60
C TYR A 78 -12.04 5.37 3.10
N GLN A 79 -12.71 6.20 3.90
CA GLN A 79 -12.57 6.17 5.35
C GLN A 79 -13.06 4.85 5.98
N PRO A 80 -14.25 4.31 5.65
CA PRO A 80 -14.69 3.01 6.13
C PRO A 80 -13.74 1.85 5.77
N ASN A 81 -13.13 1.87 4.59
CA ASN A 81 -12.15 0.87 4.19
C ASN A 81 -10.86 0.97 5.03
N MET A 82 -10.38 2.19 5.33
CA MET A 82 -9.26 2.41 6.26
C MET A 82 -9.54 1.84 7.64
N GLU A 83 -10.72 2.20 8.19
CA GLU A 83 -11.15 1.73 9.51
C GLU A 83 -11.26 0.20 9.56
N THR A 84 -11.73 -0.44 8.48
CA THR A 84 -11.81 -1.91 8.41
C THR A 84 -10.43 -2.56 8.59
N PHE A 85 -9.41 -2.10 7.88
CA PHE A 85 -8.07 -2.67 8.03
C PHE A 85 -7.42 -2.33 9.37
N VAL A 86 -7.68 -1.14 9.92
CA VAL A 86 -7.22 -0.77 11.27
C VAL A 86 -7.86 -1.67 12.33
N ASP A 87 -9.18 -1.89 12.25
CA ASP A 87 -9.94 -2.71 13.20
C ASP A 87 -9.55 -4.21 13.11
N GLU A 88 -9.05 -4.65 11.98
CA GLU A 88 -8.55 -6.02 11.75
C GLU A 88 -7.05 -6.18 12.06
N ASP A 89 -6.43 -5.17 12.70
CA ASP A 89 -5.02 -5.17 13.11
C ASP A 89 -4.04 -5.41 11.93
N TYR A 90 -4.22 -4.69 10.80
CA TYR A 90 -3.25 -4.69 9.72
C TYR A 90 -2.02 -3.85 10.08
N ASP A 91 -0.82 -4.39 9.80
CA ASP A 91 0.46 -3.74 10.13
C ASP A 91 0.80 -2.60 9.18
N LEU A 92 0.41 -2.72 7.90
CA LEU A 92 0.61 -1.73 6.87
C LEU A 92 -0.64 -1.59 6.00
N ILE A 93 -1.11 -0.36 5.82
CA ILE A 93 -2.24 -0.04 4.94
C ILE A 93 -1.73 0.85 3.79
N ILE A 94 -1.91 0.40 2.55
CA ILE A 94 -1.44 1.07 1.34
C ILE A 94 -2.63 1.69 0.62
N SER A 95 -2.61 3.01 0.46
CA SER A 95 -3.58 3.78 -0.31
C SER A 95 -3.11 3.98 -1.74
N VAL A 96 -3.93 3.64 -2.73
CA VAL A 96 -3.57 3.76 -4.14
C VAL A 96 -4.11 5.07 -4.71
N GLY A 97 -3.23 6.07 -4.78
CA GLY A 97 -3.51 7.35 -5.40
C GLY A 97 -3.87 8.50 -4.45
N TYR A 98 -3.63 9.71 -4.93
CA TYR A 98 -3.81 10.96 -4.21
C TYR A 98 -5.26 11.26 -3.78
N MET A 99 -6.25 10.60 -4.40
CA MET A 99 -7.66 10.77 -4.02
C MET A 99 -7.94 10.24 -2.60
N LEU A 100 -7.11 9.32 -2.10
CA LEU A 100 -7.20 8.79 -0.75
C LEU A 100 -6.42 9.62 0.28
N ALA A 101 -5.78 10.74 -0.11
CA ALA A 101 -4.87 11.47 0.77
C ALA A 101 -5.54 11.97 2.07
N ASP A 102 -6.75 12.52 1.98
CA ASP A 102 -7.46 13.02 3.17
C ASP A 102 -7.86 11.87 4.09
N ALA A 103 -8.41 10.77 3.56
CA ALA A 103 -8.77 9.59 4.35
C ALA A 103 -7.53 8.94 5.00
N THR A 104 -6.41 8.84 4.25
CA THR A 104 -5.14 8.32 4.78
C THR A 104 -4.61 9.19 5.92
N ARG A 105 -4.68 10.52 5.77
CA ARG A 105 -4.25 11.45 6.82
C ARG A 105 -5.08 11.28 8.09
N GLU A 106 -6.41 11.29 7.96
CA GLU A 106 -7.33 11.14 9.09
C GLU A 106 -7.14 9.80 9.82
N ALA A 107 -7.01 8.70 9.07
CA ALA A 107 -6.74 7.38 9.65
C ALA A 107 -5.37 7.33 10.36
N ALA A 108 -4.33 7.91 9.76
CA ALA A 108 -2.99 7.92 10.33
C ALA A 108 -2.88 8.79 11.60
N GLU A 109 -3.57 9.93 11.64
CA GLU A 109 -3.66 10.78 12.84
C GLU A 109 -4.38 10.09 14.00
N ALA A 110 -5.45 9.34 13.67
CA ALA A 110 -6.22 8.60 14.67
C ALA A 110 -5.50 7.34 15.18
N ASN A 111 -4.61 6.74 14.36
CA ASN A 111 -3.95 5.46 14.63
C ASN A 111 -2.41 5.57 14.49
N PRO A 112 -1.72 6.20 15.45
CA PRO A 112 -0.29 6.50 15.34
C PRO A 112 0.62 5.26 15.35
N ASP A 113 0.13 4.12 15.81
CA ASP A 113 0.87 2.86 15.87
C ASP A 113 0.76 2.04 14.57
N THR A 114 -0.30 2.27 13.76
CA THR A 114 -0.48 1.65 12.44
C THR A 114 0.38 2.36 11.39
N LYS A 115 0.96 1.61 10.46
CA LYS A 115 1.76 2.16 9.36
C LYS A 115 0.90 2.34 8.12
N PHE A 116 1.11 3.45 7.44
CA PHE A 116 0.44 3.78 6.20
C PHE A 116 1.45 4.07 5.10
N ALA A 117 1.09 3.73 3.88
CA ALA A 117 1.77 4.19 2.69
C ALA A 117 0.75 4.75 1.69
N ILE A 118 1.14 5.76 0.93
CA ILE A 118 0.29 6.31 -0.13
C ILE A 118 1.08 6.43 -1.43
N ILE A 119 0.47 5.99 -2.53
CA ILE A 119 1.05 6.05 -3.87
C ILE A 119 0.65 7.37 -4.53
N ASP A 120 1.61 8.05 -5.15
CA ASP A 120 1.45 9.29 -5.92
C ASP A 120 0.92 10.49 -5.14
N ASP A 121 1.14 10.53 -3.82
CA ASP A 121 0.89 11.70 -2.99
C ASP A 121 2.01 11.94 -1.98
N SER A 122 2.41 13.19 -1.81
CA SER A 122 3.44 13.64 -0.86
C SER A 122 2.95 14.74 0.09
N SER A 123 1.63 14.94 0.16
CA SER A 123 1.03 16.04 0.95
C SER A 123 0.90 15.72 2.44
N ILE A 124 1.16 14.46 2.85
CA ILE A 124 0.99 14.00 4.23
C ILE A 124 2.35 13.95 4.93
N ASP A 125 2.55 14.81 5.93
CA ASP A 125 3.77 14.85 6.76
C ASP A 125 3.46 14.30 8.16
N LEU A 126 3.35 12.97 8.25
CA LEU A 126 3.11 12.24 9.50
C LEU A 126 4.15 11.13 9.66
N PRO A 127 4.62 10.84 10.90
CA PRO A 127 5.71 9.89 11.15
C PRO A 127 5.37 8.43 10.83
N ASN A 128 4.08 8.10 10.72
CA ASN A 128 3.57 6.78 10.37
C ASN A 128 3.05 6.68 8.94
N VAL A 129 3.26 7.69 8.08
CA VAL A 129 2.90 7.68 6.67
C VAL A 129 4.14 7.75 5.79
N THR A 130 4.22 6.87 4.80
CA THR A 130 5.28 6.85 3.79
C THR A 130 4.70 7.16 2.42
N SER A 131 5.18 8.22 1.77
CA SER A 131 4.82 8.58 0.40
C SER A 131 5.65 7.80 -0.61
N LEU A 132 4.98 7.14 -1.56
CA LEU A 132 5.59 6.37 -2.64
C LEU A 132 5.46 7.14 -3.94
N MET A 133 6.51 7.91 -4.28
CA MET A 133 6.52 8.79 -5.44
C MET A 133 7.33 8.21 -6.60
N PHE A 134 6.90 8.49 -7.82
CA PHE A 134 7.55 8.06 -9.05
C PHE A 134 8.03 9.26 -9.86
N LYS A 135 8.99 9.04 -10.77
CA LYS A 135 9.48 10.06 -11.70
C LYS A 135 8.55 10.16 -12.92
N ALA A 136 7.31 10.59 -12.67
CA ALA A 136 6.25 10.67 -13.66
C ALA A 136 6.64 11.55 -14.86
N GLU A 137 7.43 12.61 -14.64
CA GLU A 137 7.95 13.50 -15.67
C GLU A 137 8.82 12.78 -16.70
N GLN A 138 9.55 11.72 -16.31
CA GLN A 138 10.41 10.99 -17.24
C GLN A 138 9.61 10.16 -18.25
N ALA A 139 8.60 9.43 -17.77
CA ALA A 139 7.71 8.67 -18.63
C ALA A 139 6.91 9.60 -19.54
N SER A 140 6.39 10.69 -18.98
CA SER A 140 5.61 11.68 -19.70
C SER A 140 6.44 12.43 -20.76
N TYR A 141 7.73 12.69 -20.48
CA TYR A 141 8.66 13.25 -21.47
C TYR A 141 8.74 12.37 -22.72
N LEU A 142 8.87 11.06 -22.58
CA LEU A 142 8.94 10.15 -23.73
C LEU A 142 7.65 10.19 -24.55
N VAL A 143 6.49 10.25 -23.89
CA VAL A 143 5.19 10.37 -24.58
C VAL A 143 5.08 11.71 -25.30
N GLY A 144 5.50 12.81 -24.67
CA GLY A 144 5.56 14.13 -25.29
C GLY A 144 6.48 14.17 -26.49
N TYR A 145 7.65 13.55 -26.40
CA TYR A 145 8.61 13.46 -27.50
C TYR A 145 8.02 12.74 -28.72
N VAL A 146 7.33 11.61 -28.50
CA VAL A 146 6.63 10.89 -29.57
C VAL A 146 5.51 11.77 -30.17
N ALA A 147 4.74 12.46 -29.33
CA ALA A 147 3.69 13.36 -29.79
C ALA A 147 4.25 14.49 -30.68
N GLY A 148 5.39 15.09 -30.26
CA GLY A 148 6.10 16.11 -31.05
C GLY A 148 6.57 15.63 -32.38
N LEU A 149 7.08 14.40 -32.48
CA LEU A 149 7.50 13.79 -33.74
C LEU A 149 6.34 13.41 -34.70
N THR A 150 5.17 13.10 -34.13
CA THR A 150 4.05 12.53 -34.89
C THR A 150 2.96 13.53 -35.29
N THR A 151 2.91 14.67 -34.62
CA THR A 151 1.92 15.72 -34.96
C THR A 151 2.06 16.18 -36.40
N LYS A 152 0.91 16.46 -37.03
CA LYS A 152 0.84 17.01 -38.39
C LYS A 152 0.46 18.49 -38.41
N THR A 153 0.06 19.01 -37.25
CA THR A 153 -0.48 20.38 -37.11
C THR A 153 0.40 21.27 -36.26
N ASN A 154 1.47 20.75 -35.66
CA ASN A 154 2.28 21.39 -34.65
C ASN A 154 1.45 21.86 -33.45
N ASN A 155 0.29 21.21 -33.20
CA ASN A 155 -0.61 21.51 -32.09
C ASN A 155 -1.01 20.18 -31.43
N ILE A 156 -0.71 20.06 -30.16
CA ILE A 156 -1.04 18.89 -29.35
C ILE A 156 -1.71 19.33 -28.06
N GLY A 157 -2.33 18.41 -27.35
CA GLY A 157 -3.00 18.70 -26.09
C GLY A 157 -2.62 17.72 -25.00
N PHE A 158 -2.73 18.18 -23.77
CA PHE A 158 -2.57 17.39 -22.55
C PHE A 158 -3.77 17.62 -21.66
N VAL A 159 -4.52 16.56 -21.33
CA VAL A 159 -5.71 16.61 -20.49
C VAL A 159 -5.36 16.03 -19.13
N VAL A 160 -5.58 16.80 -18.08
CA VAL A 160 -5.35 16.39 -16.68
C VAL A 160 -6.67 16.27 -15.93
N GLY A 161 -6.75 15.34 -14.97
CA GLY A 161 -7.93 15.18 -14.14
C GLY A 161 -8.10 16.30 -13.11
N MET A 162 -7.01 16.79 -12.57
CA MET A 162 -6.97 17.90 -11.61
C MET A 162 -5.57 18.55 -11.57
N THR A 163 -5.43 19.64 -10.83
CA THR A 163 -4.13 20.29 -10.60
C THR A 163 -3.58 19.87 -9.25
N ASN A 164 -2.51 19.10 -9.26
CA ASN A 164 -1.70 18.72 -8.10
C ASN A 164 -0.24 18.52 -8.51
N GLU A 165 0.63 18.18 -7.56
CA GLU A 165 2.08 18.01 -7.84
C GLU A 165 2.35 16.91 -8.85
N THR A 166 1.74 15.73 -8.69
CA THR A 166 1.90 14.58 -9.60
C THR A 166 1.43 14.90 -11.01
N MET A 167 0.25 15.53 -11.17
CA MET A 167 -0.27 15.92 -12.48
C MET A 167 0.60 16.99 -13.13
N ASN A 168 1.18 17.91 -12.36
CA ASN A 168 2.12 18.89 -12.87
C ASN A 168 3.41 18.25 -13.39
N GLN A 169 3.93 17.22 -12.71
CA GLN A 169 5.11 16.45 -13.19
C GLN A 169 4.82 15.81 -14.56
N PHE A 170 3.67 15.18 -14.73
CA PHE A 170 3.25 14.65 -16.03
C PHE A 170 3.18 15.76 -17.10
N GLY A 171 2.55 16.89 -16.79
CA GLY A 171 2.42 18.02 -17.71
C GLY A 171 3.76 18.61 -18.14
N TYR A 172 4.65 18.85 -17.18
CA TYR A 172 5.99 19.39 -17.48
C TYR A 172 6.83 18.42 -18.32
N GLY A 173 6.81 17.12 -17.97
CA GLY A 173 7.51 16.11 -18.75
C GLY A 173 6.99 16.05 -20.19
N TYR A 174 5.67 16.00 -20.37
CA TYR A 174 5.05 15.98 -21.70
C TYR A 174 5.42 17.20 -22.55
N CYS A 175 5.30 18.40 -21.97
CA CYS A 175 5.66 19.64 -22.67
C CYS A 175 7.14 19.67 -23.05
N ALA A 176 8.03 19.31 -22.13
CA ALA A 176 9.47 19.30 -22.39
C ALA A 176 9.83 18.33 -23.53
N GLY A 177 9.32 17.11 -23.49
CA GLY A 177 9.58 16.13 -24.55
C GLY A 177 9.04 16.56 -25.91
N ALA A 178 7.85 17.16 -25.93
CA ALA A 178 7.26 17.65 -27.17
C ALA A 178 8.06 18.80 -27.80
N ILE A 179 8.52 19.75 -26.99
CA ILE A 179 9.33 20.90 -27.45
C ILE A 179 10.70 20.44 -27.94
N ASP A 180 11.33 19.49 -27.24
CA ASP A 180 12.63 18.95 -27.66
C ASP A 180 12.55 18.19 -28.99
N ALA A 181 11.43 17.52 -29.25
CA ALA A 181 11.18 16.83 -30.52
C ALA A 181 10.81 17.80 -31.65
N ASN A 182 10.11 18.89 -31.37
CA ASN A 182 9.61 19.85 -32.32
C ASN A 182 9.52 21.25 -31.66
N PRO A 183 10.54 22.10 -31.87
CA PRO A 183 10.58 23.42 -31.23
C PRO A 183 9.45 24.37 -31.65
N ASP A 184 8.77 24.12 -32.77
CA ASP A 184 7.67 24.94 -33.29
C ASP A 184 6.28 24.49 -32.79
N ILE A 185 6.25 23.53 -31.79
CA ILE A 185 5.01 22.95 -31.33
C ILE A 185 4.26 23.86 -30.35
N THR A 186 2.95 23.82 -30.43
CA THR A 186 2.06 24.39 -29.42
C THR A 186 1.46 23.26 -28.57
N VAL A 187 1.62 23.32 -27.24
CA VAL A 187 0.99 22.40 -26.30
C VAL A 187 -0.14 23.12 -25.58
N GLN A 188 -1.35 22.60 -25.68
CA GLN A 188 -2.54 23.11 -24.99
C GLN A 188 -2.81 22.26 -23.74
N GLN A 189 -3.17 22.92 -22.66
CA GLN A 189 -3.62 22.32 -21.38
C GLN A 189 -5.07 22.65 -21.12
#